data_fc5376428602ad0d50820378f7ae53c2
#
_entry.id   fc5376428602ad0d50820378f7ae53c2
#
_cell.length_a   1.000
_cell.length_b   1.000
_cell.length_c   1.000
_cell.angle_alpha   90.00
_cell.angle_beta   90.00
_cell.angle_gamma   90.00
#
_symmetry.space_group_name_H-M   'P 1'
#
loop_
_entity.id
_entity.type
_entity.pdbx_description
1 polymer ?
#
loop_
_entity_poly.entity_id
_entity_poly.type
_entity_poly.pdbx_seq_one_letter_code
_entity_poly.pdbx_strand_id
1 'polypeptide(L)'
;TSVIADMHCHSAIKKTIFNRDLKTSKTKFLASFFKEKFWPFSNRATFPKIMKGGLDIMLSTAYIPEGGWYTDVGKTKLILSLFPEVKRKIYDKSYFDATMGTIYEIENEAHEWNVIDGNRKIRVCKKSSDIQEAIDADELALVHSVEGGHSLQNNSAAQYPFDSPLSYQEREKSVLDNIQKFYDAGVAYITLAHFYENDCAYPVFPFPEYGSSHSKDWREMLGRWDETKGLTPIGEKAVEKMLDLGILIDISHCTPTGRKQ
;
A
#
# COMPACT_ATOMS: atom_id res chain seq x y z
N THR A 1 26.87 -13.47 -7.52
CA THR A 1 26.41 -12.59 -6.43
C THR A 1 24.97 -12.93 -6.10
N SER A 2 24.61 -13.00 -4.81
CA SER A 2 23.22 -13.27 -4.40
C SER A 2 22.37 -12.05 -4.70
N VAL A 3 21.16 -12.24 -5.22
CA VAL A 3 20.15 -11.18 -5.43
C VAL A 3 19.42 -10.95 -4.11
N ILE A 4 19.29 -9.69 -3.71
CA ILE A 4 18.60 -9.26 -2.47
C ILE A 4 17.29 -8.59 -2.86
N ALA A 5 16.16 -9.12 -2.37
CA ALA A 5 14.82 -8.60 -2.62
C ALA A 5 14.14 -8.18 -1.32
N ASP A 6 13.48 -7.01 -1.33
CA ASP A 6 12.51 -6.61 -0.32
C ASP A 6 11.11 -6.75 -0.93
N MET A 7 10.34 -7.69 -0.40
CA MET A 7 9.03 -8.06 -0.95
C MET A 7 7.88 -7.14 -0.50
N HIS A 8 8.14 -6.22 0.45
CA HIS A 8 7.10 -5.32 0.97
C HIS A 8 7.70 -4.06 1.57
N CYS A 9 7.89 -3.03 0.75
CA CYS A 9 8.51 -1.78 1.16
C CYS A 9 7.56 -0.59 0.99
N HIS A 10 7.20 0.05 2.09
CA HIS A 10 6.38 1.27 2.10
C HIS A 10 7.19 2.55 1.82
N SER A 11 8.03 2.57 0.80
CA SER A 11 8.72 3.79 0.37
C SER A 11 7.72 4.90 0.02
N ALA A 12 6.62 4.52 -0.63
CA ALA A 12 5.54 5.39 -1.06
C ALA A 12 4.86 6.17 0.07
N ILE A 13 4.69 5.56 1.25
CA ILE A 13 3.95 6.18 2.37
C ILE A 13 4.54 7.52 2.81
N LYS A 14 5.87 7.63 2.77
CA LYS A 14 6.56 8.87 3.13
C LYS A 14 6.37 9.97 2.09
N LYS A 15 6.29 9.59 0.83
CA LYS A 15 5.99 10.51 -0.28
C LYS A 15 4.53 10.95 -0.20
N THR A 16 3.61 10.02 -0.10
CA THR A 16 2.17 10.29 -0.14
C THR A 16 1.69 11.09 1.07
N ILE A 17 2.05 10.66 2.30
CA ILE A 17 1.54 11.28 3.53
C ILE A 17 2.34 12.53 3.91
N PHE A 18 3.67 12.51 3.76
CA PHE A 18 4.54 13.56 4.27
C PHE A 18 5.23 14.37 3.17
N ASN A 19 4.91 14.11 1.90
CA ASN A 19 5.54 14.71 0.73
C ASN A 19 7.08 14.72 0.83
N ARG A 20 7.66 13.57 1.24
CA ARG A 20 9.10 13.41 1.40
C ARG A 20 9.74 13.02 0.08
N ASP A 21 10.84 13.68 -0.25
CA ASP A 21 11.69 13.34 -1.37
C ASP A 21 12.40 12.00 -1.11
N LEU A 22 12.31 11.08 -2.06
CA LEU A 22 12.95 9.77 -1.99
C LEU A 22 14.38 9.76 -2.53
N LYS A 23 14.79 10.81 -3.23
CA LYS A 23 16.12 10.94 -3.85
C LYS A 23 17.21 11.41 -2.87
N THR A 24 16.84 11.85 -1.67
CA THR A 24 17.79 12.36 -0.69
C THR A 24 17.82 11.53 0.59
N SER A 25 19.02 11.28 1.09
CA SER A 25 19.22 10.74 2.45
C SER A 25 19.16 11.83 3.53
N LYS A 26 19.16 13.12 3.15
CA LYS A 26 19.15 14.23 4.09
C LYS A 26 17.79 14.35 4.74
N THR A 27 17.78 14.33 6.06
CA THR A 27 16.59 14.66 6.85
C THR A 27 16.47 16.19 6.95
N LYS A 28 15.23 16.72 6.88
CA LYS A 28 15.03 18.16 7.17
C LYS A 28 15.45 18.45 8.62
N PHE A 29 15.88 19.68 8.89
CA PHE A 29 16.47 20.15 10.15
C PHE A 29 15.78 19.63 11.43
N LEU A 30 14.46 19.64 11.48
CA LEU A 30 13.69 19.10 12.61
C LEU A 30 13.88 17.59 12.82
N ALA A 31 14.06 16.81 11.75
CA ALA A 31 14.27 15.37 11.85
C ALA A 31 15.71 15.02 12.25
N SER A 32 16.68 15.89 11.96
CA SER A 32 18.06 15.71 12.42
C SER A 32 18.17 15.89 13.95
N PHE A 33 17.37 16.77 14.53
CA PHE A 33 17.30 16.98 15.98
C PHE A 33 16.85 15.74 16.74
N PHE A 34 15.92 14.95 16.18
CA PHE A 34 15.44 13.69 16.75
C PHE A 34 16.28 12.47 16.32
N LYS A 35 17.49 12.66 15.76
CA LYS A 35 18.44 11.62 15.34
C LYS A 35 17.80 10.50 14.49
N GLU A 36 16.90 10.85 13.59
CA GLU A 36 16.19 9.92 12.70
C GLU A 36 15.40 8.79 13.40
N LYS A 37 15.32 8.79 14.72
CA LYS A 37 14.68 7.71 15.48
C LYS A 37 13.17 7.86 15.60
N PHE A 38 12.66 9.06 15.36
CA PHE A 38 11.24 9.32 15.56
C PHE A 38 10.45 9.15 14.25
N TRP A 39 9.64 8.10 14.18
CA TRP A 39 8.56 8.03 13.20
C TRP A 39 7.51 9.11 13.57
N PRO A 40 6.99 9.94 12.67
CA PRO A 40 6.98 9.87 11.20
C PRO A 40 8.10 10.64 10.48
N PHE A 41 9.02 11.27 11.20
CA PHE A 41 10.01 12.20 10.64
C PHE A 41 11.24 11.51 10.03
N SER A 42 11.43 10.22 10.29
CA SER A 42 12.56 9.46 9.74
C SER A 42 12.42 9.23 8.24
N ASN A 43 13.53 9.35 7.51
CA ASN A 43 13.61 9.09 6.08
C ASN A 43 14.38 7.78 5.85
N ARG A 44 13.72 6.63 6.07
CA ARG A 44 14.38 5.32 6.11
C ARG A 44 14.49 4.67 4.74
N ALA A 45 13.38 4.58 4.01
CA ALA A 45 13.32 3.94 2.68
C ALA A 45 13.47 5.00 1.58
N THR A 46 14.70 5.49 1.37
CA THR A 46 15.05 6.40 0.28
C THR A 46 15.98 5.73 -0.70
N PHE A 47 15.98 6.13 -1.95
CA PHE A 47 16.82 5.52 -2.98
C PHE A 47 18.31 5.45 -2.59
N PRO A 48 18.96 6.53 -2.06
CA PRO A 48 20.34 6.43 -1.61
C PRO A 48 20.58 5.38 -0.52
N LYS A 49 19.63 5.20 0.39
CA LYS A 49 19.75 4.21 1.48
C LYS A 49 19.51 2.79 0.97
N ILE A 50 18.54 2.60 0.09
CA ILE A 50 18.23 1.33 -0.57
C ILE A 50 19.43 0.88 -1.38
N MET A 51 20.00 1.77 -2.21
CA MET A 51 21.19 1.49 -3.02
C MET A 51 22.40 1.13 -2.16
N LYS A 52 22.63 1.92 -1.07
CA LYS A 52 23.70 1.63 -0.12
C LYS A 52 23.52 0.30 0.60
N GLY A 53 22.27 -0.13 0.80
CA GLY A 53 21.95 -1.43 1.40
C GLY A 53 22.16 -2.62 0.46
N GLY A 54 22.46 -2.38 -0.82
CA GLY A 54 22.69 -3.43 -1.83
C GLY A 54 21.42 -4.16 -2.25
N LEU A 55 20.24 -3.49 -2.16
CA LEU A 55 18.98 -4.07 -2.63
C LEU A 55 18.96 -4.12 -4.16
N ASP A 56 18.53 -5.25 -4.72
CA ASP A 56 18.42 -5.46 -6.17
C ASP A 56 16.98 -5.39 -6.65
N ILE A 57 16.05 -5.88 -5.85
CA ILE A 57 14.61 -5.86 -6.17
C ILE A 57 13.85 -5.22 -5.00
N MET A 58 13.02 -4.24 -5.30
CA MET A 58 12.15 -3.58 -4.33
C MET A 58 10.69 -3.65 -4.78
N LEU A 59 9.85 -4.35 -4.02
CA LEU A 59 8.40 -4.24 -4.19
C LEU A 59 7.92 -3.01 -3.42
N SER A 60 7.65 -1.94 -4.18
CA SER A 60 7.16 -0.68 -3.65
C SER A 60 5.66 -0.76 -3.43
N THR A 61 5.26 -0.91 -2.17
CA THR A 61 3.87 -1.11 -1.78
C THR A 61 3.14 0.22 -1.67
N ALA A 62 2.16 0.42 -2.55
CA ALA A 62 1.23 1.54 -2.47
C ALA A 62 0.14 1.22 -1.45
N TYR A 63 0.04 2.06 -0.43
CA TYR A 63 -0.94 1.97 0.64
C TYR A 63 -1.57 3.34 0.88
N ILE A 64 -2.88 3.37 0.95
CA ILE A 64 -3.67 4.54 1.34
C ILE A 64 -4.37 4.22 2.67
N PRO A 65 -4.20 5.03 3.72
CA PRO A 65 -4.87 4.81 4.99
C PRO A 65 -6.39 4.75 4.81
N GLU A 66 -7.02 3.74 5.40
CA GLU A 66 -8.46 3.58 5.41
C GLU A 66 -9.13 4.73 6.16
N GLY A 67 -10.34 5.10 5.76
CA GLY A 67 -11.11 6.19 6.36
C GLY A 67 -11.30 6.05 7.87
N GLY A 68 -11.42 4.83 8.37
CA GLY A 68 -11.52 4.54 9.80
C GLY A 68 -10.32 5.01 10.62
N TRP A 69 -9.12 5.06 10.07
CA TRP A 69 -7.97 5.67 10.74
C TRP A 69 -8.22 7.13 11.10
N TYR A 70 -8.99 7.82 10.27
CA TYR A 70 -9.31 9.23 10.48
C TYR A 70 -10.52 9.42 11.41
N THR A 71 -11.53 8.56 11.32
CA THR A 71 -12.76 8.68 12.09
C THR A 71 -12.64 8.06 13.49
N ASP A 72 -12.01 6.89 13.60
CA ASP A 72 -12.09 6.03 14.78
C ASP A 72 -10.88 6.18 15.70
N VAL A 73 -9.75 6.66 15.19
CA VAL A 73 -8.52 6.84 15.95
C VAL A 73 -8.24 8.33 16.19
N GLY A 74 -8.75 8.88 17.29
CA GLY A 74 -8.70 10.32 17.56
C GLY A 74 -7.32 10.98 17.51
N LYS A 75 -6.25 10.26 17.92
CA LYS A 75 -4.87 10.77 17.79
C LYS A 75 -4.42 10.88 16.33
N THR A 76 -4.83 9.94 15.49
CA THR A 76 -4.54 9.95 14.06
C THR A 76 -5.24 11.11 13.36
N LYS A 77 -6.52 11.37 13.72
CA LYS A 77 -7.27 12.53 13.23
C LYS A 77 -6.53 13.84 13.51
N LEU A 78 -6.00 14.01 14.73
CA LEU A 78 -5.23 15.20 15.10
C LEU A 78 -3.93 15.30 14.28
N ILE A 79 -3.19 14.20 14.15
CA ILE A 79 -1.94 14.18 13.39
C ILE A 79 -2.20 14.47 11.90
N LEU A 80 -3.20 13.82 11.30
CA LEU A 80 -3.51 13.98 9.89
C LEU A 80 -4.08 15.39 9.58
N SER A 81 -4.80 15.99 10.51
CA SER A 81 -5.31 17.37 10.34
C SER A 81 -4.20 18.42 10.27
N LEU A 82 -3.00 18.11 10.78
CA LEU A 82 -1.83 18.99 10.66
C LEU A 82 -1.18 18.93 9.26
N PHE A 83 -1.63 18.02 8.40
CA PHE A 83 -1.11 17.84 7.04
C PHE A 83 -2.22 18.02 5.99
N PRO A 84 -2.50 19.25 5.53
CA PRO A 84 -3.56 19.52 4.54
C PRO A 84 -3.42 18.71 3.25
N GLU A 85 -2.18 18.40 2.86
CA GLU A 85 -1.87 17.58 1.68
C GLU A 85 -2.45 16.17 1.79
N VAL A 86 -2.48 15.61 3.01
CA VAL A 86 -3.08 14.28 3.27
C VAL A 86 -4.56 14.30 2.94
N LYS A 87 -5.27 15.34 3.39
CA LYS A 87 -6.70 15.47 3.09
C LYS A 87 -6.92 15.53 1.58
N ARG A 88 -6.21 16.41 0.89
CA ARG A 88 -6.35 16.60 -0.56
C ARG A 88 -5.99 15.34 -1.36
N LYS A 89 -4.91 14.64 -0.99
CA LYS A 89 -4.41 13.47 -1.73
C LYS A 89 -5.20 12.20 -1.44
N ILE A 90 -5.69 12.03 -0.22
CA ILE A 90 -6.25 10.77 0.27
C ILE A 90 -7.77 10.85 0.41
N TYR A 91 -8.29 11.92 1.04
CA TYR A 91 -9.71 12.00 1.39
C TYR A 91 -10.60 12.61 0.31
N ASP A 92 -10.03 13.49 -0.54
CA ASP A 92 -10.78 14.14 -1.62
C ASP A 92 -10.77 13.32 -2.94
N LYS A 93 -10.15 12.14 -2.93
CA LYS A 93 -10.08 11.21 -4.06
C LYS A 93 -10.69 9.87 -3.70
N SER A 94 -11.02 9.07 -4.72
CA SER A 94 -11.32 7.66 -4.50
C SER A 94 -10.07 6.93 -3.98
N TYR A 95 -10.25 5.83 -3.28
CA TYR A 95 -9.13 4.98 -2.86
C TYR A 95 -8.29 4.55 -4.05
N PHE A 96 -8.96 4.14 -5.13
CA PHE A 96 -8.28 3.74 -6.37
C PHE A 96 -7.42 4.89 -6.93
N ASP A 97 -8.01 6.08 -7.12
CA ASP A 97 -7.26 7.22 -7.69
C ASP A 97 -6.11 7.68 -6.80
N ALA A 98 -6.29 7.62 -5.49
CA ALA A 98 -5.23 7.94 -4.54
C ALA A 98 -4.08 6.92 -4.61
N THR A 99 -4.40 5.63 -4.72
CA THR A 99 -3.39 4.55 -4.85
C THR A 99 -2.65 4.66 -6.17
N MET A 100 -3.35 4.84 -7.29
CA MET A 100 -2.73 5.08 -8.61
C MET A 100 -1.86 6.33 -8.59
N GLY A 101 -2.33 7.41 -7.95
CA GLY A 101 -1.54 8.61 -7.79
C GLY A 101 -0.23 8.37 -7.04
N THR A 102 -0.24 7.49 -6.03
CA THR A 102 0.96 7.08 -5.30
C THR A 102 1.93 6.30 -6.19
N ILE A 103 1.44 5.37 -7.02
CA ILE A 103 2.25 4.64 -7.99
C ILE A 103 2.95 5.62 -8.94
N TYR A 104 2.22 6.55 -9.55
CA TYR A 104 2.80 7.55 -10.45
C TYR A 104 3.81 8.48 -9.74
N GLU A 105 3.55 8.87 -8.50
CA GLU A 105 4.53 9.67 -7.73
C GLU A 105 5.85 8.93 -7.54
N ILE A 106 5.83 7.61 -7.29
CA ILE A 106 7.03 6.79 -7.15
C ILE A 106 7.76 6.62 -8.50
N GLU A 107 7.04 6.39 -9.59
CA GLU A 107 7.63 6.35 -10.93
C GLU A 107 8.34 7.67 -11.29
N ASN A 108 7.70 8.81 -10.98
CA ASN A 108 8.31 10.12 -11.19
C ASN A 108 9.58 10.32 -10.34
N GLU A 109 9.57 9.93 -9.06
CA GLU A 109 10.76 9.98 -8.20
C GLU A 109 11.90 9.10 -8.76
N ALA A 110 11.59 7.91 -9.29
CA ALA A 110 12.56 7.04 -9.93
C ALA A 110 13.11 7.65 -11.24
N HIS A 111 12.24 8.25 -12.05
CA HIS A 111 12.65 8.95 -13.26
C HIS A 111 13.59 10.13 -12.94
N GLU A 112 13.22 10.98 -11.98
CA GLU A 112 14.06 12.09 -11.54
C GLU A 112 15.39 11.63 -10.92
N TRP A 113 15.41 10.49 -10.24
CA TRP A 113 16.64 9.85 -9.77
C TRP A 113 17.55 9.46 -10.92
N ASN A 114 16.99 8.90 -11.98
CA ASN A 114 17.73 8.41 -13.13
C ASN A 114 18.42 9.50 -13.96
N VAL A 115 17.97 10.76 -13.88
CA VAL A 115 18.63 11.88 -14.57
C VAL A 115 19.87 12.39 -13.81
N ILE A 116 20.12 11.94 -12.58
CA ILE A 116 21.29 12.29 -11.81
C ILE A 116 22.45 11.39 -12.24
N ASP A 117 23.53 11.99 -12.73
CA ASP A 117 24.71 11.25 -13.19
C ASP A 117 25.45 10.56 -12.03
N GLY A 118 26.03 9.40 -12.33
CA GLY A 118 26.81 8.61 -11.38
C GLY A 118 25.98 7.78 -10.39
N ASN A 119 24.67 7.87 -10.43
CA ASN A 119 23.81 7.01 -9.61
C ASN A 119 23.53 5.66 -10.28
N ARG A 120 23.46 4.58 -9.49
CA ARG A 120 22.86 3.32 -9.92
C ARG A 120 21.41 3.60 -10.32
N LYS A 121 21.00 3.18 -11.50
CA LYS A 121 19.68 3.47 -12.06
C LYS A 121 18.58 2.63 -11.43
N ILE A 122 17.34 3.06 -11.60
CA ILE A 122 16.12 2.38 -11.17
C ILE A 122 15.33 2.05 -12.43
N ARG A 123 14.99 0.78 -12.60
CA ARG A 123 14.08 0.32 -13.65
C ARG A 123 12.71 0.04 -13.07
N VAL A 124 11.68 0.73 -13.53
CA VAL A 124 10.29 0.35 -13.24
C VAL A 124 9.95 -0.90 -14.03
N CYS A 125 9.65 -1.99 -13.32
CA CYS A 125 9.42 -3.30 -13.89
C CYS A 125 7.92 -3.61 -13.91
N LYS A 126 7.37 -3.87 -15.09
CA LYS A 126 5.95 -4.20 -15.29
C LYS A 126 5.71 -5.67 -15.64
N LYS A 127 6.77 -6.40 -15.94
CA LYS A 127 6.78 -7.84 -16.27
C LYS A 127 8.07 -8.49 -15.77
N SER A 128 8.07 -9.80 -15.65
CA SER A 128 9.20 -10.55 -15.10
C SER A 128 10.51 -10.37 -15.88
N SER A 129 10.43 -10.21 -17.22
CA SER A 129 11.62 -9.94 -18.03
C SER A 129 12.31 -8.63 -17.67
N ASP A 130 11.55 -7.59 -17.27
CA ASP A 130 12.11 -6.30 -16.89
C ASP A 130 12.96 -6.43 -15.61
N ILE A 131 12.57 -7.33 -14.69
CA ILE A 131 13.33 -7.63 -13.46
C ILE A 131 14.67 -8.25 -13.81
N GLN A 132 14.69 -9.24 -14.73
CA GLN A 132 15.94 -9.86 -15.15
C GLN A 132 16.85 -8.85 -15.86
N GLU A 133 16.28 -8.02 -16.74
CA GLU A 133 17.02 -6.96 -17.41
C GLU A 133 17.63 -5.94 -16.42
N ALA A 134 16.89 -5.59 -15.35
CA ALA A 134 17.39 -4.71 -14.31
C ALA A 134 18.58 -5.33 -13.56
N ILE A 135 18.48 -6.61 -13.20
CA ILE A 135 19.56 -7.35 -12.52
C ILE A 135 20.80 -7.41 -13.41
N ASP A 136 20.62 -7.77 -14.69
CA ASP A 136 21.72 -7.90 -15.65
C ASP A 136 22.42 -6.56 -15.92
N ALA A 137 21.69 -5.46 -15.82
CA ALA A 137 22.19 -4.09 -15.98
C ALA A 137 22.71 -3.45 -14.68
N ASP A 138 22.73 -4.16 -13.55
CA ASP A 138 23.02 -3.62 -12.21
C ASP A 138 22.14 -2.41 -11.85
N GLU A 139 20.86 -2.47 -12.24
CA GLU A 139 19.86 -1.48 -11.87
C GLU A 139 19.03 -1.99 -10.67
N LEU A 140 18.40 -1.09 -9.91
CA LEU A 140 17.38 -1.48 -8.94
C LEU A 140 16.07 -1.78 -9.69
N ALA A 141 15.58 -3.00 -9.60
CA ALA A 141 14.25 -3.36 -10.08
C ALA A 141 13.19 -2.83 -9.13
N LEU A 142 12.39 -1.86 -9.57
CA LEU A 142 11.25 -1.33 -8.82
C LEU A 142 9.98 -1.97 -9.37
N VAL A 143 9.29 -2.74 -8.53
CA VAL A 143 8.06 -3.44 -8.85
C VAL A 143 6.94 -2.87 -7.98
N HIS A 144 5.78 -2.58 -8.55
CA HIS A 144 4.65 -2.07 -7.78
C HIS A 144 3.85 -3.19 -7.12
N SER A 145 3.34 -2.91 -5.93
CA SER A 145 2.37 -3.73 -5.23
C SER A 145 1.35 -2.85 -4.53
N VAL A 146 0.21 -3.40 -4.16
CA VAL A 146 -0.90 -2.68 -3.51
C VAL A 146 -1.29 -3.39 -2.23
N GLU A 147 -1.41 -2.64 -1.13
CA GLU A 147 -1.86 -3.18 0.15
C GLU A 147 -3.26 -2.70 0.49
N GLY A 148 -4.15 -3.68 0.65
CA GLY A 148 -5.54 -3.51 1.05
C GLY A 148 -6.52 -3.45 -0.12
N GLY A 149 -7.51 -4.35 -0.11
CA GLY A 149 -8.57 -4.42 -1.13
C GLY A 149 -9.44 -3.16 -1.21
N HIS A 150 -9.41 -2.29 -0.18
CA HIS A 150 -10.04 -0.98 -0.27
C HIS A 150 -9.46 -0.12 -1.39
N SER A 151 -8.19 -0.33 -1.76
CA SER A 151 -7.56 0.35 -2.90
C SER A 151 -8.21 0.04 -4.26
N LEU A 152 -9.05 -1.00 -4.32
CA LEU A 152 -9.84 -1.35 -5.50
C LEU A 152 -11.16 -0.58 -5.59
N GLN A 153 -11.52 0.22 -4.58
CA GLN A 153 -12.83 0.86 -4.47
C GLN A 153 -12.83 2.29 -5.01
N ASN A 154 -13.95 2.69 -5.62
CA ASN A 154 -14.14 4.05 -6.14
C ASN A 154 -14.73 5.03 -5.11
N ASN A 155 -15.07 4.58 -3.90
CA ASN A 155 -15.40 5.48 -2.80
C ASN A 155 -14.12 6.12 -2.20
N SER A 156 -14.28 7.28 -1.59
CA SER A 156 -13.18 7.98 -0.94
C SER A 156 -12.94 7.47 0.48
N ALA A 157 -11.75 7.74 1.02
CA ALA A 157 -11.43 7.46 2.42
C ALA A 157 -12.30 8.29 3.41
N ALA A 158 -12.97 9.34 2.93
CA ALA A 158 -13.96 10.10 3.73
C ALA A 158 -15.28 9.35 3.88
N GLN A 159 -15.53 8.33 3.05
CA GLN A 159 -16.72 7.48 3.10
C GLN A 159 -16.31 6.12 3.67
N TYR A 160 -16.95 5.73 4.75
CA TYR A 160 -16.72 4.39 5.30
C TYR A 160 -17.17 3.33 4.28
N PRO A 161 -16.56 2.13 4.22
CA PRO A 161 -16.93 1.11 3.22
C PRO A 161 -18.43 0.79 3.18
N PHE A 162 -19.10 0.90 4.33
CA PHE A 162 -20.52 0.62 4.48
C PHE A 162 -21.44 1.77 4.03
N ASP A 163 -20.92 2.97 3.83
CA ASP A 163 -21.67 4.16 3.41
C ASP A 163 -21.48 4.45 1.90
N SER A 164 -20.98 3.47 1.16
CA SER A 164 -20.82 3.63 -0.28
C SER A 164 -22.18 3.89 -0.93
N PRO A 165 -22.36 5.00 -1.68
CA PRO A 165 -23.60 5.28 -2.41
C PRO A 165 -23.79 4.34 -3.60
N LEU A 166 -22.79 3.51 -3.91
CA LEU A 166 -22.79 2.61 -5.05
C LEU A 166 -23.59 1.33 -4.74
N SER A 167 -24.36 0.87 -5.70
CA SER A 167 -25.01 -0.45 -5.67
C SER A 167 -23.98 -1.57 -5.63
N TYR A 168 -24.41 -2.78 -5.27
CA TYR A 168 -23.54 -3.95 -5.28
C TYR A 168 -22.87 -4.17 -6.65
N GLN A 169 -23.65 -4.06 -7.74
CA GLN A 169 -23.16 -4.26 -9.09
C GLN A 169 -22.12 -3.21 -9.51
N GLU A 170 -22.34 -1.95 -9.11
CA GLU A 170 -21.36 -0.88 -9.36
C GLU A 170 -20.06 -1.09 -8.58
N ARG A 171 -20.14 -1.54 -7.33
CA ARG A 171 -18.95 -1.86 -6.52
C ARG A 171 -18.19 -3.03 -7.12
N GLU A 172 -18.86 -4.12 -7.47
CA GLU A 172 -18.27 -5.28 -8.14
C GLU A 172 -17.57 -4.87 -9.43
N LYS A 173 -18.26 -4.14 -10.31
CA LYS A 173 -17.69 -3.66 -11.56
C LYS A 173 -16.46 -2.78 -11.31
N SER A 174 -16.52 -1.88 -10.34
CA SER A 174 -15.40 -1.01 -9.98
C SER A 174 -14.18 -1.81 -9.56
N VAL A 175 -14.34 -2.79 -8.70
CA VAL A 175 -13.25 -3.66 -8.22
C VAL A 175 -12.60 -4.38 -9.39
N LEU A 176 -13.38 -5.01 -10.27
CA LEU A 176 -12.85 -5.78 -11.40
C LEU A 176 -12.16 -4.89 -12.45
N ASP A 177 -12.74 -3.72 -12.76
CA ASP A 177 -12.13 -2.74 -13.67
C ASP A 177 -10.81 -2.18 -13.10
N ASN A 178 -10.75 -1.94 -11.80
CA ASN A 178 -9.57 -1.38 -11.14
C ASN A 178 -8.44 -2.41 -11.00
N ILE A 179 -8.75 -3.70 -10.83
CA ILE A 179 -7.74 -4.78 -10.92
C ILE A 179 -7.08 -4.76 -12.31
N GLN A 180 -7.86 -4.60 -13.40
CA GLN A 180 -7.30 -4.50 -14.74
C GLN A 180 -6.35 -3.31 -14.88
N LYS A 181 -6.73 -2.14 -14.35
CA LYS A 181 -5.87 -0.94 -14.40
C LYS A 181 -4.59 -1.09 -13.57
N PHE A 182 -4.65 -1.78 -12.42
CA PHE A 182 -3.45 -2.10 -11.65
C PHE A 182 -2.54 -3.08 -12.40
N TYR A 183 -3.11 -4.08 -13.09
CA TYR A 183 -2.35 -4.95 -13.97
C TYR A 183 -1.63 -4.17 -15.07
N ASP A 184 -2.35 -3.27 -15.75
CA ASP A 184 -1.78 -2.43 -16.82
C ASP A 184 -0.68 -1.49 -16.30
N ALA A 185 -0.76 -1.09 -15.03
CA ALA A 185 0.28 -0.32 -14.34
C ALA A 185 1.49 -1.18 -13.89
N GLY A 186 1.41 -2.51 -13.99
CA GLY A 186 2.49 -3.42 -13.61
C GLY A 186 2.51 -3.80 -12.13
N VAL A 187 1.36 -3.76 -11.47
CA VAL A 187 1.22 -4.22 -10.08
C VAL A 187 1.37 -5.74 -10.02
N ALA A 188 2.36 -6.21 -9.26
CA ALA A 188 2.70 -7.63 -9.17
C ALA A 188 1.82 -8.40 -8.18
N TYR A 189 1.43 -7.78 -7.07
CA TYR A 189 0.50 -8.38 -6.12
C TYR A 189 -0.45 -7.35 -5.49
N ILE A 190 -1.59 -7.84 -5.01
CA ILE A 190 -2.57 -7.07 -4.24
C ILE A 190 -2.92 -7.83 -2.96
N THR A 191 -2.76 -7.17 -1.81
CA THR A 191 -3.25 -7.66 -0.51
C THR A 191 -4.74 -7.37 -0.39
N LEU A 192 -5.58 -8.37 -0.22
CA LEU A 192 -7.05 -8.20 -0.23
C LEU A 192 -7.61 -7.68 1.10
N ALA A 193 -7.07 -8.12 2.23
CA ALA A 193 -7.46 -7.66 3.56
C ALA A 193 -6.40 -6.70 4.12
N HIS A 194 -6.79 -5.77 5.00
CA HIS A 194 -5.85 -4.98 5.78
C HIS A 194 -6.39 -4.74 7.20
N PHE A 195 -6.68 -3.52 7.64
CA PHE A 195 -7.18 -3.28 9.00
C PHE A 195 -8.70 -3.09 9.09
N TYR A 196 -9.32 -2.68 8.00
CA TYR A 196 -10.78 -2.48 7.93
C TYR A 196 -11.41 -3.43 6.93
N GLU A 197 -12.63 -3.83 7.20
CA GLU A 197 -13.46 -4.56 6.23
C GLU A 197 -13.60 -3.72 4.95
N ASN A 198 -13.53 -4.38 3.80
CA ASN A 198 -13.65 -3.74 2.50
C ASN A 198 -14.48 -4.62 1.54
N ASP A 199 -14.69 -4.16 0.31
CA ASP A 199 -15.51 -4.89 -0.66
C ASP A 199 -14.98 -6.29 -1.01
N CYS A 200 -13.70 -6.58 -0.74
CA CYS A 200 -13.10 -7.88 -1.10
C CYS A 200 -12.98 -8.84 0.09
N ALA A 201 -12.62 -8.35 1.27
CA ALA A 201 -12.24 -9.23 2.36
C ALA A 201 -12.48 -8.64 3.74
N TYR A 202 -12.67 -9.54 4.71
CA TYR A 202 -12.68 -9.22 6.13
C TYR A 202 -11.30 -9.49 6.74
N PRO A 203 -10.71 -8.55 7.51
CA PRO A 203 -9.39 -8.71 8.11
C PRO A 203 -9.43 -9.53 9.41
N VAL A 204 -8.29 -10.16 9.74
CA VAL A 204 -8.15 -10.95 10.97
C VAL A 204 -8.23 -10.12 12.25
N PHE A 205 -7.82 -8.84 12.20
CA PHE A 205 -7.90 -7.89 13.30
C PHE A 205 -8.65 -6.65 12.84
N PRO A 206 -10.00 -6.70 12.78
CA PRO A 206 -10.80 -5.60 12.25
C PRO A 206 -10.78 -4.39 13.19
N PHE A 207 -10.53 -3.20 12.64
CA PHE A 207 -10.85 -1.94 13.29
C PHE A 207 -12.33 -1.60 13.05
N PRO A 208 -13.03 -0.90 13.98
CA PRO A 208 -12.51 -0.36 15.24
C PRO A 208 -12.42 -1.36 16.39
N GLU A 209 -12.95 -2.57 16.26
CA GLU A 209 -13.05 -3.55 17.37
C GLU A 209 -11.67 -3.84 17.97
N TYR A 210 -10.64 -3.99 17.14
CA TYR A 210 -9.26 -4.15 17.59
C TYR A 210 -8.73 -2.91 18.31
N GLY A 211 -8.99 -1.71 17.75
CA GLY A 211 -8.50 -0.44 18.28
C GLY A 211 -9.24 0.04 19.54
N SER A 212 -10.50 -0.35 19.73
CA SER A 212 -11.32 -0.02 20.91
C SER A 212 -11.08 -0.95 22.08
N SER A 213 -10.46 -2.10 21.83
CA SER A 213 -10.14 -3.09 22.86
C SER A 213 -9.10 -2.51 23.81
N HIS A 214 -9.48 -2.32 25.05
CA HIS A 214 -8.59 -1.97 26.16
C HIS A 214 -7.81 -3.21 26.65
N SER A 215 -8.07 -4.38 26.08
CA SER A 215 -7.34 -5.59 26.37
C SER A 215 -5.93 -5.49 25.86
N LYS A 216 -4.97 -5.57 26.77
CA LYS A 216 -3.55 -5.71 26.46
C LYS A 216 -3.17 -7.16 26.18
N ASP A 217 -4.12 -8.08 26.31
CA ASP A 217 -3.90 -9.50 26.07
C ASP A 217 -4.19 -9.83 24.59
N TRP A 218 -3.13 -10.07 23.85
CA TRP A 218 -3.19 -10.50 22.46
C TRP A 218 -4.00 -11.81 22.27
N ARG A 219 -4.14 -12.65 23.31
CA ARG A 219 -4.93 -13.89 23.25
C ARG A 219 -6.41 -13.60 23.22
N GLU A 220 -6.88 -12.58 23.94
CA GLU A 220 -8.26 -12.12 23.83
C GLU A 220 -8.55 -11.52 22.46
N MET A 221 -7.54 -10.86 21.85
CA MET A 221 -7.67 -10.31 20.50
C MET A 221 -7.75 -11.43 19.45
N LEU A 222 -6.96 -12.50 19.59
CA LEU A 222 -7.00 -13.65 18.69
C LEU A 222 -8.34 -14.38 18.67
N GLY A 223 -9.13 -14.31 19.73
CA GLY A 223 -10.47 -14.90 19.79
C GLY A 223 -11.60 -14.04 19.22
N ARG A 224 -11.32 -12.88 18.68
CA ARG A 224 -12.35 -11.90 18.27
C ARG A 224 -12.66 -11.87 16.79
N TRP A 225 -11.83 -12.50 15.92
CA TRP A 225 -12.22 -12.57 14.52
C TRP A 225 -13.41 -13.50 14.35
N ASP A 226 -14.30 -13.13 13.47
CA ASP A 226 -15.40 -13.98 13.07
C ASP A 226 -14.87 -15.05 12.09
N GLU A 227 -14.82 -16.31 12.56
CA GLU A 227 -14.33 -17.43 11.76
C GLU A 227 -15.19 -17.71 10.51
N THR A 228 -16.40 -17.17 10.47
CA THR A 228 -17.30 -17.31 9.31
C THR A 228 -17.01 -16.27 8.24
N LYS A 229 -16.27 -15.20 8.57
CA LYS A 229 -15.95 -14.11 7.65
C LYS A 229 -14.61 -14.35 6.95
N GLY A 230 -14.62 -14.28 5.64
CA GLY A 230 -13.45 -14.44 4.78
C GLY A 230 -13.51 -13.46 3.61
N LEU A 231 -13.46 -13.98 2.41
CA LEU A 231 -13.73 -13.20 1.19
C LEU A 231 -15.23 -12.88 1.11
N THR A 232 -15.53 -11.73 0.54
CA THR A 232 -16.90 -11.40 0.11
C THR A 232 -17.15 -12.03 -1.27
N PRO A 233 -18.41 -12.09 -1.75
CA PRO A 233 -18.67 -12.51 -3.14
C PRO A 233 -17.97 -11.64 -4.19
N ILE A 234 -17.70 -10.36 -3.91
CA ILE A 234 -16.87 -9.48 -4.77
C ILE A 234 -15.42 -9.91 -4.67
N GLY A 235 -14.95 -10.25 -3.47
CA GLY A 235 -13.59 -10.72 -3.24
C GLY A 235 -13.27 -12.03 -3.95
N GLU A 236 -14.21 -12.98 -4.00
CA GLU A 236 -14.04 -14.22 -4.77
C GLU A 236 -13.83 -13.91 -6.27
N LYS A 237 -14.65 -13.02 -6.86
CA LYS A 237 -14.49 -12.57 -8.25
C LYS A 237 -13.19 -11.78 -8.46
N ALA A 238 -12.75 -11.01 -7.45
CA ALA A 238 -11.47 -10.32 -7.50
C ALA A 238 -10.31 -11.30 -7.57
N VAL A 239 -10.36 -12.38 -6.78
CA VAL A 239 -9.37 -13.47 -6.81
C VAL A 239 -9.34 -14.13 -8.18
N GLU A 240 -10.49 -14.52 -8.73
CA GLU A 240 -10.60 -15.10 -10.09
C GLU A 240 -9.96 -14.16 -11.13
N LYS A 241 -10.32 -12.88 -11.12
CA LYS A 241 -9.75 -11.88 -12.03
C LYS A 241 -8.24 -11.70 -11.88
N MET A 242 -7.72 -11.72 -10.64
CA MET A 242 -6.28 -11.62 -10.39
C MET A 242 -5.55 -12.85 -10.92
N LEU A 243 -6.08 -14.05 -10.72
CA LEU A 243 -5.52 -15.29 -11.27
C LEU A 243 -5.48 -15.27 -12.80
N ASP A 244 -6.56 -14.84 -13.44
CA ASP A 244 -6.63 -14.73 -14.91
C ASP A 244 -5.57 -13.78 -15.48
N LEU A 245 -5.24 -12.72 -14.75
CA LEU A 245 -4.22 -11.74 -15.15
C LEU A 245 -2.80 -12.12 -14.71
N GLY A 246 -2.64 -13.10 -13.82
CA GLY A 246 -1.34 -13.45 -13.24
C GLY A 246 -0.85 -12.48 -12.14
N ILE A 247 -1.76 -11.72 -11.52
CA ILE A 247 -1.44 -10.91 -10.33
C ILE A 247 -1.41 -11.86 -9.12
N LEU A 248 -0.35 -11.78 -8.32
CA LEU A 248 -0.24 -12.58 -7.09
C LEU A 248 -1.24 -12.08 -6.04
N ILE A 249 -1.85 -13.04 -5.34
CA ILE A 249 -2.79 -12.76 -4.26
C ILE A 249 -2.02 -12.80 -2.95
N ASP A 250 -1.93 -11.66 -2.27
CA ASP A 250 -1.34 -11.61 -0.93
C ASP A 250 -2.44 -11.82 0.12
N ILE A 251 -2.29 -12.90 0.88
CA ILE A 251 -3.20 -13.33 1.95
C ILE A 251 -2.83 -12.77 3.33
N SER A 252 -1.89 -11.84 3.41
CA SER A 252 -1.60 -11.10 4.63
C SER A 252 -2.87 -10.43 5.15
N HIS A 253 -3.00 -10.35 6.46
CA HIS A 253 -4.18 -9.83 7.16
C HIS A 253 -5.50 -10.59 6.96
N CYS A 254 -5.57 -11.57 6.06
CA CYS A 254 -6.77 -12.37 5.87
C CYS A 254 -7.08 -13.24 7.09
N THR A 255 -8.36 -13.43 7.37
CA THR A 255 -8.83 -14.43 8.34
C THR A 255 -8.42 -15.84 7.91
N PRO A 256 -8.37 -16.82 8.83
CA PRO A 256 -8.13 -18.21 8.47
C PRO A 256 -9.12 -18.73 7.42
N THR A 257 -10.37 -18.29 7.45
CA THR A 257 -11.39 -18.62 6.45
C THR A 257 -11.05 -18.05 5.08
N GLY A 258 -10.72 -16.75 4.99
CA GLY A 258 -10.33 -16.13 3.72
C GLY A 258 -9.05 -16.72 3.11
N ARG A 259 -8.14 -17.27 3.95
CA ARG A 259 -6.95 -17.97 3.45
C ARG A 259 -7.23 -19.35 2.85
N LYS A 260 -8.39 -19.95 3.18
CA LYS A 260 -8.79 -21.28 2.71
C LYS A 260 -9.68 -21.22 1.48
N GLN A 261 -10.37 -20.12 1.27
CA GLN A 261 -11.16 -19.83 0.07
C GLN A 261 -10.25 -19.58 -1.14
#